data_8b783bedca0aec6e48af71cd3c878096
#
_entry.id   8b783bedca0aec6e48af71cd3c878096
#
_cell.length_a   1.000
_cell.length_b   1.000
_cell.length_c   1.000
_cell.angle_alpha   90.00
_cell.angle_beta   90.00
_cell.angle_gamma   90.00
#
_symmetry.space_group_name_H-M   'P 1'
#
loop_
_entity.id
_entity.type
_entity.pdbx_description
1 polymer ?
#
loop_
_entity_poly.entity_id
_entity_poly.type
_entity_poly.pdbx_seq_one_letter_code
_entity_poly.pdbx_strand_id
1 'polypeptide(L)'
;MNKKLNLGAGREIENGFINHDIAALTDIDVVHDLNIYPWPWDDDSIDYILMQDVLEHLDDIVKPINELYRILKPGGRVKIRVPYWNSWCAYADPTHKRYFHEYTFHFFDVNSPWFINRGYYTESSFEIIDEALILAPGHPYFHIPKLGLIYIRNSILRRVVGWWGNHIGNTINDIEVVLRKMAQSNEE
;
A
#
# COMPACT_ATOMS: atom_id res chain seq x y z
N MET A 1 2.28 3.59 24.39
CA MET A 1 1.72 2.39 23.72
C MET A 1 1.86 2.59 22.23
N ASN A 2 2.27 1.56 21.48
CA ASN A 2 2.32 1.65 20.01
C ASN A 2 0.90 1.69 19.45
N LYS A 3 0.54 2.76 18.75
CA LYS A 3 -0.78 2.95 18.14
C LYS A 3 -0.73 2.43 16.71
N LYS A 4 -1.52 1.40 16.42
CA LYS A 4 -1.57 0.74 15.12
C LYS A 4 -2.94 0.93 14.49
N LEU A 5 -2.98 1.08 13.17
CA LEU A 5 -4.19 1.37 12.40
C LEU A 5 -4.32 0.38 11.26
N ASN A 6 -5.49 -0.21 11.10
CA ASN A 6 -5.88 -1.05 9.97
C ASN A 6 -6.91 -0.29 9.13
N LEU A 7 -6.49 0.23 7.98
CA LEU A 7 -7.34 1.01 7.08
C LEU A 7 -8.04 0.11 6.07
N GLY A 8 -9.36 0.27 5.93
CA GLY A 8 -10.18 -0.56 5.07
C GLY A 8 -10.25 -2.01 5.57
N ALA A 9 -10.48 -2.17 6.87
CA ALA A 9 -10.47 -3.48 7.52
C ALA A 9 -11.52 -4.45 6.97
N GLY A 10 -12.65 -3.93 6.49
CA GLY A 10 -13.73 -4.77 6.04
C GLY A 10 -14.15 -5.77 7.13
N ARG A 11 -13.95 -7.05 6.82
CA ARG A 11 -14.14 -8.16 7.77
C ARG A 11 -12.82 -8.75 8.30
N GLU A 12 -11.70 -8.23 7.84
CA GLU A 12 -10.35 -8.66 8.26
C GLU A 12 -9.87 -7.82 9.45
N ILE A 13 -10.47 -8.09 10.61
CA ILE A 13 -10.20 -7.38 11.86
C ILE A 13 -8.85 -7.79 12.42
N GLU A 14 -7.99 -6.81 12.69
CA GLU A 14 -6.67 -7.02 13.27
C GLU A 14 -6.67 -6.72 14.77
N ASN A 15 -6.36 -7.73 15.60
CA ASN A 15 -6.31 -7.58 17.04
C ASN A 15 -5.18 -6.63 17.49
N GLY A 16 -5.52 -5.65 18.33
CA GLY A 16 -4.58 -4.64 18.81
C GLY A 16 -4.31 -3.51 17.81
N PHE A 17 -5.11 -3.41 16.76
CA PHE A 17 -5.20 -2.27 15.85
C PHE A 17 -6.47 -1.49 16.11
N ILE A 18 -6.48 -0.23 15.73
CA ILE A 18 -7.69 0.54 15.49
C ILE A 18 -8.17 0.14 14.09
N ASN A 19 -9.30 -0.57 14.02
CA ASN A 19 -9.86 -1.03 12.75
C ASN A 19 -10.79 0.03 12.18
N HIS A 20 -10.50 0.46 10.97
CA HIS A 20 -11.23 1.50 10.26
C HIS A 20 -11.82 0.95 8.96
N ASP A 21 -13.03 1.42 8.61
CA ASP A 21 -13.66 1.18 7.32
C ASP A 21 -14.61 2.32 6.94
N ILE A 22 -15.01 2.39 5.67
CA ILE A 22 -16.09 3.28 5.21
C ILE A 22 -17.45 2.78 5.68
N ALA A 23 -17.60 1.47 5.85
CA ALA A 23 -18.83 0.82 6.28
C ALA A 23 -18.84 0.58 7.79
N ALA A 24 -19.98 0.83 8.44
CA ALA A 24 -20.20 0.56 9.86
C ALA A 24 -20.45 -0.96 10.09
N LEU A 25 -19.39 -1.76 9.95
CA LEU A 25 -19.43 -3.21 10.20
C LEU A 25 -19.14 -3.51 11.67
N THR A 26 -19.38 -4.77 12.08
CA THR A 26 -19.03 -5.25 13.42
C THR A 26 -17.51 -5.15 13.62
N ASP A 27 -17.10 -4.71 14.82
CA ASP A 27 -15.68 -4.58 15.22
C ASP A 27 -14.88 -3.50 14.45
N ILE A 28 -15.56 -2.56 13.77
CA ILE A 28 -14.96 -1.35 13.25
C ILE A 28 -14.96 -0.26 14.33
N ASP A 29 -13.78 0.23 14.67
CA ASP A 29 -13.58 1.26 15.71
C ASP A 29 -13.84 2.67 15.16
N VAL A 30 -13.48 2.93 13.89
CA VAL A 30 -13.61 4.24 13.24
C VAL A 30 -14.25 4.08 11.87
N VAL A 31 -15.37 4.78 11.65
CA VAL A 31 -16.05 4.83 10.34
C VAL A 31 -15.75 6.17 9.69
N HIS A 32 -15.10 6.16 8.52
CA HIS A 32 -14.73 7.37 7.78
C HIS A 32 -14.51 7.05 6.30
N ASP A 33 -14.82 7.98 5.40
CA ASP A 33 -14.48 7.87 3.97
C ASP A 33 -13.07 8.44 3.74
N LEU A 34 -12.12 7.61 3.33
CA LEU A 34 -10.73 8.02 3.06
C LEU A 34 -10.58 8.99 1.86
N ASN A 35 -11.64 9.26 1.10
CA ASN A 35 -11.66 10.35 0.12
C ASN A 35 -11.97 11.72 0.76
N ILE A 36 -12.36 11.76 2.05
CA ILE A 36 -12.64 13.01 2.80
C ILE A 36 -11.42 13.36 3.66
N TYR A 37 -10.87 14.54 3.44
CA TYR A 37 -9.65 15.03 4.09
C TYR A 37 -9.94 16.22 5.01
N PRO A 38 -9.16 16.44 6.11
CA PRO A 38 -8.11 15.52 6.62
C PRO A 38 -8.72 14.28 7.28
N TRP A 39 -7.95 13.20 7.35
CA TRP A 39 -8.35 11.98 8.08
C TRP A 39 -8.43 12.23 9.58
N PRO A 40 -9.30 11.50 10.35
CA PRO A 40 -9.61 11.78 11.75
C PRO A 40 -8.51 11.35 12.73
N TRP A 41 -7.26 11.40 12.34
CA TRP A 41 -6.10 11.12 13.18
C TRP A 41 -5.17 12.33 13.19
N ASP A 42 -4.59 12.61 14.38
CA ASP A 42 -3.66 13.71 14.57
C ASP A 42 -2.34 13.45 13.84
N ASP A 43 -1.61 14.53 13.55
CA ASP A 43 -0.26 14.46 13.00
C ASP A 43 0.66 13.67 13.95
N ASP A 44 1.59 12.90 13.39
CA ASP A 44 2.61 12.18 14.14
C ASP A 44 2.06 11.29 15.28
N SER A 45 0.86 10.72 15.10
CA SER A 45 0.16 9.99 16.16
C SER A 45 0.22 8.46 16.03
N ILE A 46 0.50 7.93 14.83
CA ILE A 46 0.43 6.49 14.50
C ILE A 46 1.82 5.89 14.33
N ASP A 47 2.07 4.74 14.94
CA ASP A 47 3.35 4.03 14.85
C ASP A 47 3.40 3.07 13.63
N TYR A 48 2.26 2.46 13.31
CA TYR A 48 2.18 1.49 12.21
C TYR A 48 0.80 1.49 11.56
N ILE A 49 0.77 1.43 10.23
CA ILE A 49 -0.46 1.35 9.43
C ILE A 49 -0.41 0.09 8.56
N LEU A 50 -1.53 -0.61 8.52
CA LEU A 50 -1.84 -1.65 7.55
C LEU A 50 -2.89 -1.10 6.58
N MET A 51 -2.67 -1.22 5.28
CA MET A 51 -3.57 -0.76 4.22
C MET A 51 -3.53 -1.77 3.08
N GLN A 52 -4.49 -2.69 3.04
CA GLN A 52 -4.52 -3.79 2.09
C GLN A 52 -5.79 -3.73 1.25
N ASP A 53 -5.61 -3.72 -0.08
CA ASP A 53 -6.70 -3.71 -1.05
C ASP A 53 -7.69 -2.53 -0.81
N VAL A 54 -7.13 -1.32 -0.64
CA VAL A 54 -7.87 -0.08 -0.33
C VAL A 54 -7.51 1.06 -1.28
N LEU A 55 -6.22 1.25 -1.56
CA LEU A 55 -5.73 2.42 -2.28
C LEU A 55 -6.24 2.47 -3.73
N GLU A 56 -6.52 1.31 -4.33
CA GLU A 56 -7.12 1.16 -5.67
C GLU A 56 -8.56 1.69 -5.77
N HIS A 57 -9.26 1.79 -4.65
CA HIS A 57 -10.64 2.29 -4.59
C HIS A 57 -10.71 3.82 -4.42
N LEU A 58 -9.59 4.47 -4.06
CA LEU A 58 -9.58 5.90 -3.77
C LEU A 58 -9.53 6.76 -5.05
N ASP A 59 -10.05 7.98 -4.96
CA ASP A 59 -10.13 8.92 -6.08
C ASP A 59 -8.79 9.51 -6.48
N ASP A 60 -7.81 9.49 -5.57
CA ASP A 60 -6.47 10.04 -5.74
C ASP A 60 -5.45 9.06 -5.12
N ILE A 61 -4.19 9.12 -5.53
CA ILE A 61 -3.10 8.34 -4.92
C ILE A 61 -2.21 9.24 -4.07
N VAL A 62 -1.96 10.47 -4.50
CA VAL A 62 -1.01 11.38 -3.84
C VAL A 62 -1.57 11.86 -2.50
N LYS A 63 -2.84 12.27 -2.46
CA LYS A 63 -3.48 12.76 -1.23
C LYS A 63 -3.49 11.71 -0.10
N PRO A 64 -3.92 10.45 -0.34
CA PRO A 64 -3.82 9.40 0.69
C PRO A 64 -2.40 9.16 1.17
N ILE A 65 -1.41 9.15 0.27
CA ILE A 65 0.00 8.98 0.66
C ILE A 65 0.49 10.15 1.51
N ASN A 66 0.07 11.39 1.22
CA ASN A 66 0.39 12.55 2.05
C ASN A 66 -0.30 12.46 3.43
N GLU A 67 -1.54 11.97 3.51
CA GLU A 67 -2.22 11.73 4.79
C GLU A 67 -1.56 10.62 5.61
N LEU A 68 -1.16 9.51 4.97
CA LEU A 68 -0.35 8.47 5.63
C LEU A 68 0.93 9.07 6.22
N TYR A 69 1.60 9.95 5.45
CA TYR A 69 2.80 10.65 5.93
C TYR A 69 2.50 11.58 7.09
N ARG A 70 1.41 12.36 7.02
CA ARG A 70 1.01 13.29 8.08
C ARG A 70 0.77 12.57 9.39
N ILE A 71 -0.04 11.51 9.40
CA ILE A 71 -0.47 10.83 10.62
C ILE A 71 0.58 9.87 11.21
N LEU A 72 1.52 9.37 10.39
CA LEU A 72 2.62 8.53 10.89
C LEU A 72 3.62 9.35 11.68
N LYS A 73 4.09 8.82 12.80
CA LYS A 73 5.24 9.35 13.54
C LYS A 73 6.52 9.28 12.70
N PRO A 74 7.50 10.15 12.95
CA PRO A 74 8.86 9.96 12.42
C PRO A 74 9.37 8.53 12.73
N GLY A 75 9.82 7.81 11.69
CA GLY A 75 10.20 6.40 11.80
C GLY A 75 9.03 5.39 11.77
N GLY A 76 7.79 5.88 11.85
CA GLY A 76 6.57 5.07 11.70
C GLY A 76 6.50 4.45 10.29
N ARG A 77 5.74 3.38 10.16
CA ARG A 77 5.70 2.57 8.93
C ARG A 77 4.27 2.34 8.46
N VAL A 78 4.12 2.27 7.15
CA VAL A 78 2.88 1.77 6.54
C VAL A 78 3.21 0.60 5.63
N LYS A 79 2.43 -0.46 5.77
CA LYS A 79 2.43 -1.61 4.85
C LYS A 79 1.22 -1.48 3.94
N ILE A 80 1.47 -1.38 2.64
CA ILE A 80 0.45 -1.26 1.60
C ILE A 80 0.51 -2.51 0.73
N ARG A 81 -0.65 -3.10 0.42
CA ARG A 81 -0.81 -4.10 -0.62
C ARG A 81 -1.89 -3.62 -1.60
N VAL A 82 -1.62 -3.76 -2.89
CA VAL A 82 -2.53 -3.39 -3.98
C VAL A 82 -2.41 -4.37 -5.14
N PRO A 83 -3.46 -4.57 -5.95
CA PRO A 83 -3.39 -5.36 -7.17
C PRO A 83 -2.35 -4.83 -8.16
N TYR A 84 -1.58 -5.73 -8.77
CA TYR A 84 -0.69 -5.38 -9.88
C TYR A 84 -1.49 -5.01 -11.12
N TRP A 85 -1.11 -3.95 -11.82
CA TRP A 85 -1.86 -3.36 -12.95
C TRP A 85 -2.26 -4.37 -14.03
N ASN A 86 -1.47 -5.41 -14.26
CA ASN A 86 -1.66 -6.41 -15.30
C ASN A 86 -2.17 -7.75 -14.72
N SER A 87 -2.82 -7.72 -13.57
CA SER A 87 -3.46 -8.90 -12.97
C SER A 87 -4.96 -8.88 -13.18
N TRP A 88 -5.57 -10.06 -13.14
CA TRP A 88 -7.02 -10.17 -13.24
C TRP A 88 -7.75 -9.43 -12.10
N CYS A 89 -7.19 -9.46 -10.88
CA CYS A 89 -7.81 -8.82 -9.72
C CYS A 89 -7.81 -7.29 -9.84
N ALA A 90 -6.92 -6.69 -10.62
CA ALA A 90 -6.97 -5.27 -10.88
C ALA A 90 -8.25 -4.83 -11.63
N TYR A 91 -8.86 -5.72 -12.38
CA TYR A 91 -10.03 -5.44 -13.23
C TYR A 91 -11.31 -6.18 -12.84
N ALA A 92 -11.22 -7.20 -11.98
CA ALA A 92 -12.38 -8.02 -11.61
C ALA A 92 -13.36 -7.26 -10.70
N ASP A 93 -12.85 -6.37 -9.85
CA ASP A 93 -13.68 -5.54 -9.01
C ASP A 93 -14.07 -4.24 -9.76
N PRO A 94 -15.38 -3.99 -9.98
CA PRO A 94 -15.83 -2.79 -10.70
C PRO A 94 -15.64 -1.47 -9.95
N THR A 95 -15.23 -1.52 -8.68
CA THR A 95 -14.98 -0.34 -7.85
C THR A 95 -13.53 0.11 -7.88
N HIS A 96 -12.63 -0.63 -8.52
CA HIS A 96 -11.24 -0.22 -8.72
C HIS A 96 -11.14 0.98 -9.65
N LYS A 97 -10.51 2.04 -9.20
CA LYS A 97 -10.31 3.30 -9.92
C LYS A 97 -8.86 3.51 -10.32
N ARG A 98 -7.90 2.84 -9.65
CA ARG A 98 -6.46 3.04 -9.79
C ARG A 98 -5.74 1.72 -10.06
N TYR A 99 -4.67 1.81 -10.84
CA TYR A 99 -3.83 0.68 -11.21
C TYR A 99 -2.39 0.95 -10.79
N PHE A 100 -1.70 -0.08 -10.30
CA PHE A 100 -0.38 0.07 -9.68
C PHE A 100 0.66 -0.77 -10.40
N HIS A 101 1.75 -0.11 -10.74
CA HIS A 101 2.97 -0.72 -11.25
C HIS A 101 4.01 -0.80 -10.13
N GLU A 102 5.01 -1.69 -10.23
CA GLU A 102 6.09 -1.79 -9.23
C GLU A 102 6.80 -0.45 -8.95
N TYR A 103 6.86 0.44 -9.93
CA TYR A 103 7.49 1.76 -9.75
C TYR A 103 6.54 2.84 -9.21
N THR A 104 5.27 2.57 -9.00
CA THR A 104 4.32 3.60 -8.52
C THR A 104 4.75 4.18 -7.17
N PHE A 105 5.17 3.33 -6.23
CA PHE A 105 5.59 3.77 -4.91
C PHE A 105 6.97 4.43 -4.87
N HIS A 106 7.81 4.21 -5.89
CA HIS A 106 9.11 4.85 -6.02
C HIS A 106 9.03 6.38 -6.22
N PHE A 107 7.87 6.92 -6.61
CA PHE A 107 7.63 8.36 -6.65
C PHE A 107 7.51 9.01 -5.27
N PHE A 108 7.39 8.23 -4.21
CA PHE A 108 7.31 8.66 -2.81
C PHE A 108 8.55 8.29 -2.00
N ASP A 109 9.52 7.58 -2.59
CA ASP A 109 10.77 7.16 -1.96
C ASP A 109 11.89 8.17 -2.23
N VAL A 110 12.36 8.86 -1.17
CA VAL A 110 13.40 9.89 -1.26
C VAL A 110 14.72 9.40 -1.88
N ASN A 111 15.00 8.10 -1.80
CA ASN A 111 16.20 7.49 -2.37
C ASN A 111 16.04 7.11 -3.85
N SER A 112 14.82 7.24 -4.38
CA SER A 112 14.51 6.84 -5.75
C SER A 112 14.81 7.94 -6.76
N PRO A 113 15.40 7.62 -7.94
CA PRO A 113 15.52 8.57 -9.04
C PRO A 113 14.18 9.16 -9.49
N TRP A 114 13.07 8.45 -9.32
CA TRP A 114 11.73 8.93 -9.65
C TRP A 114 11.30 10.08 -8.73
N PHE A 115 11.57 9.96 -7.42
CA PHE A 115 11.33 11.04 -6.46
C PHE A 115 12.26 12.22 -6.71
N ILE A 116 13.57 11.98 -6.87
CA ILE A 116 14.58 13.03 -7.10
C ILE A 116 14.18 13.93 -8.27
N ASN A 117 13.63 13.34 -9.33
CA ASN A 117 13.24 14.12 -10.53
C ASN A 117 11.83 14.75 -10.43
N ARG A 118 10.94 14.23 -9.57
CA ARG A 118 9.51 14.60 -9.54
C ARG A 118 8.92 14.69 -8.14
N GLY A 119 9.73 14.87 -7.10
CA GLY A 119 9.26 14.98 -5.71
C GLY A 119 8.25 16.10 -5.46
N TYR A 120 8.18 17.08 -6.36
CA TYR A 120 7.18 18.14 -6.31
C TYR A 120 5.72 17.67 -6.51
N TYR A 121 5.49 16.39 -6.82
CA TYR A 121 4.14 15.81 -6.88
C TYR A 121 3.54 15.56 -5.51
N THR A 122 4.38 15.44 -4.47
CA THR A 122 3.97 15.00 -3.13
C THR A 122 4.66 15.84 -2.05
N GLU A 123 3.99 15.97 -0.92
CA GLU A 123 4.56 16.56 0.31
C GLU A 123 5.21 15.49 1.21
N SER A 124 5.05 14.22 0.87
CA SER A 124 5.55 13.10 1.65
C SER A 124 7.01 12.77 1.31
N SER A 125 7.77 12.33 2.32
CA SER A 125 9.17 11.89 2.21
C SER A 125 9.32 10.56 2.90
N PHE A 126 9.04 9.50 2.15
CA PHE A 126 9.16 8.12 2.61
C PHE A 126 10.50 7.50 2.18
N GLU A 127 10.81 6.36 2.77
CA GLU A 127 11.81 5.41 2.31
C GLU A 127 11.13 4.05 2.13
N ILE A 128 11.33 3.40 0.99
CA ILE A 128 10.91 2.01 0.78
C ILE A 128 11.89 1.11 1.53
N ILE A 129 11.42 0.44 2.59
CA ILE A 129 12.24 -0.47 3.40
C ILE A 129 12.00 -1.95 3.08
N ASP A 130 10.89 -2.28 2.44
CA ASP A 130 10.60 -3.61 1.91
C ASP A 130 9.65 -3.50 0.72
N GLU A 131 9.81 -4.39 -0.25
CA GLU A 131 8.98 -4.46 -1.44
C GLU A 131 8.93 -5.89 -1.97
N ALA A 132 7.73 -6.35 -2.32
CA ALA A 132 7.53 -7.67 -2.90
C ALA A 132 6.56 -7.65 -4.08
N LEU A 133 6.84 -8.46 -5.09
CA LEU A 133 5.85 -8.91 -6.05
C LEU A 133 5.25 -10.22 -5.55
N ILE A 134 3.93 -10.32 -5.58
CA ILE A 134 3.19 -11.47 -5.06
C ILE A 134 2.60 -12.23 -6.25
N LEU A 135 2.91 -13.52 -6.32
CA LEU A 135 2.32 -14.43 -7.29
C LEU A 135 1.32 -15.33 -6.59
N ALA A 136 0.15 -15.51 -7.22
CA ALA A 136 -0.91 -16.42 -6.78
C ALA A 136 -1.15 -17.48 -7.86
N PRO A 137 -0.30 -18.52 -7.96
CA PRO A 137 -0.37 -19.50 -9.04
C PRO A 137 -1.71 -20.22 -9.05
N GLY A 138 -2.34 -20.22 -10.25
CA GLY A 138 -3.63 -20.89 -10.47
C GLY A 138 -4.89 -20.10 -10.11
N HIS A 139 -4.76 -19.03 -9.33
CA HIS A 139 -5.91 -18.17 -9.01
C HIS A 139 -6.28 -17.29 -10.24
N PRO A 140 -7.57 -17.06 -10.53
CA PRO A 140 -8.78 -17.52 -9.84
C PRO A 140 -9.32 -18.88 -10.29
N TYR A 141 -8.71 -19.49 -11.32
CA TYR A 141 -9.30 -20.65 -12.00
C TYR A 141 -8.99 -21.99 -11.33
N PHE A 142 -7.84 -22.09 -10.69
CA PHE A 142 -7.38 -23.31 -10.05
C PHE A 142 -6.88 -23.02 -8.63
N HIS A 143 -7.45 -23.66 -7.64
CA HIS A 143 -6.83 -23.72 -6.32
C HIS A 143 -5.82 -24.86 -6.34
N ILE A 144 -4.51 -24.52 -6.31
CA ILE A 144 -3.44 -25.52 -6.21
C ILE A 144 -3.21 -25.76 -4.71
N PRO A 145 -3.68 -26.92 -4.16
CA PRO A 145 -3.47 -27.22 -2.75
C PRO A 145 -1.98 -27.17 -2.41
N LYS A 146 -1.62 -26.51 -1.29
CA LYS A 146 -0.24 -26.34 -0.80
C LYS A 146 0.63 -25.32 -1.56
N LEU A 147 0.18 -24.73 -2.65
CA LEU A 147 0.88 -23.62 -3.29
C LEU A 147 0.20 -22.31 -2.85
N GLY A 148 0.68 -21.72 -1.75
CA GLY A 148 0.22 -20.42 -1.25
C GLY A 148 0.76 -19.25 -2.08
N LEU A 149 0.59 -18.04 -1.56
CA LEU A 149 1.17 -16.84 -2.15
C LEU A 149 2.70 -16.91 -2.12
N ILE A 150 3.33 -16.57 -3.25
CA ILE A 150 4.78 -16.54 -3.39
C ILE A 150 5.23 -15.09 -3.39
N TYR A 151 6.04 -14.70 -2.40
CA TYR A 151 6.57 -13.35 -2.25
C TYR A 151 7.97 -13.24 -2.82
N ILE A 152 8.15 -12.45 -3.86
CA ILE A 152 9.43 -12.20 -4.51
C ILE A 152 10.00 -10.88 -3.98
N ARG A 153 10.88 -10.95 -2.97
CA ARG A 153 11.52 -9.79 -2.31
C ARG A 153 12.93 -9.50 -2.84
N ASN A 154 13.64 -10.51 -3.36
CA ASN A 154 14.97 -10.32 -3.92
C ASN A 154 14.94 -9.36 -5.11
N SER A 155 15.75 -8.30 -5.09
CA SER A 155 15.73 -7.21 -6.07
C SER A 155 16.03 -7.67 -7.50
N ILE A 156 16.94 -8.62 -7.68
CA ILE A 156 17.27 -9.17 -9.01
C ILE A 156 16.10 -9.99 -9.53
N LEU A 157 15.56 -10.88 -8.68
CA LEU A 157 14.45 -11.72 -9.06
C LEU A 157 13.18 -10.90 -9.33
N ARG A 158 12.93 -9.83 -8.55
CA ARG A 158 11.84 -8.89 -8.84
C ARG A 158 11.96 -8.27 -10.23
N ARG A 159 13.17 -7.84 -10.65
CA ARG A 159 13.38 -7.30 -12.00
C ARG A 159 13.06 -8.31 -13.09
N VAL A 160 13.46 -9.56 -12.90
CA VAL A 160 13.17 -10.65 -13.86
C VAL A 160 11.67 -10.93 -13.90
N VAL A 161 11.03 -11.10 -12.73
CA VAL A 161 9.59 -11.39 -12.63
C VAL A 161 8.77 -10.18 -13.09
N GLY A 162 9.17 -8.95 -12.76
CA GLY A 162 8.53 -7.73 -13.24
C GLY A 162 8.61 -7.60 -14.75
N TRP A 163 9.77 -7.93 -15.36
CA TRP A 163 9.89 -7.95 -16.82
C TRP A 163 8.89 -8.95 -17.45
N TRP A 164 8.79 -10.18 -16.90
CA TRP A 164 7.78 -11.14 -17.34
C TRP A 164 6.35 -10.64 -17.11
N GLY A 165 6.07 -10.06 -15.94
CA GLY A 165 4.76 -9.50 -15.59
C GLY A 165 4.31 -8.38 -16.52
N ASN A 166 5.25 -7.58 -17.06
CA ASN A 166 4.93 -6.55 -18.04
C ASN A 166 4.57 -7.12 -19.44
N HIS A 167 4.95 -8.35 -19.74
CA HIS A 167 4.71 -8.98 -21.06
C HIS A 167 3.66 -10.08 -21.02
N ILE A 168 3.46 -10.71 -19.86
CA ILE A 168 2.52 -11.82 -19.67
C ILE A 168 1.56 -11.47 -18.54
N GLY A 169 0.28 -11.24 -18.87
CA GLY A 169 -0.76 -10.96 -17.91
C GLY A 169 -0.95 -12.07 -16.88
N ASN A 170 -1.40 -11.71 -15.69
CA ASN A 170 -1.66 -12.61 -14.57
C ASN A 170 -0.43 -13.37 -14.02
N THR A 171 0.79 -12.91 -14.32
CA THR A 171 2.01 -13.46 -13.72
C THR A 171 2.19 -12.96 -12.28
N ILE A 172 1.96 -11.68 -12.07
CA ILE A 172 2.01 -11.02 -10.76
C ILE A 172 0.57 -10.73 -10.35
N ASN A 173 0.21 -11.05 -9.11
CA ASN A 173 -1.11 -10.80 -8.57
C ASN A 173 -1.17 -9.42 -7.90
N ASP A 174 -0.27 -9.19 -6.94
CA ASP A 174 -0.24 -7.99 -6.13
C ASP A 174 1.17 -7.43 -5.97
N ILE A 175 1.22 -6.17 -5.53
CA ILE A 175 2.42 -5.51 -5.02
C ILE A 175 2.23 -5.30 -3.53
N GLU A 176 3.26 -5.59 -2.75
CA GLU A 176 3.34 -5.24 -1.34
C GLU A 176 4.55 -4.32 -1.13
N VAL A 177 4.34 -3.19 -0.45
CA VAL A 177 5.41 -2.24 -0.12
C VAL A 177 5.31 -1.84 1.34
N VAL A 178 6.46 -1.66 2.00
CA VAL A 178 6.56 -1.06 3.32
C VAL A 178 7.32 0.25 3.21
N LEU A 179 6.60 1.34 3.50
CA LEU A 179 7.15 2.69 3.52
C LEU A 179 7.43 3.10 4.96
N ARG A 180 8.56 3.74 5.21
CA ARG A 180 8.95 4.35 6.48
C ARG A 180 8.96 5.86 6.36
N LYS A 181 8.25 6.58 7.26
CA LYS A 181 8.34 8.04 7.34
C LYS A 181 9.74 8.45 7.74
N MET A 182 10.39 9.26 6.91
CA MET A 182 11.66 9.86 7.26
C MET A 182 11.47 10.93 8.33
N ALA A 183 12.40 11.01 9.30
CA ALA A 183 12.45 12.16 10.19
C ALA A 183 12.77 13.40 9.34
N GLN A 184 12.03 14.48 9.52
CA GLN A 184 12.45 15.75 8.93
C GLN A 184 13.83 16.09 9.50
N SER A 185 14.84 16.21 8.64
CA SER A 185 16.09 16.83 9.03
C SER A 185 15.76 18.27 9.37
N ASN A 186 15.92 18.67 10.65
CA ASN A 186 15.96 20.07 11.01
C ASN A 186 17.20 20.64 10.30
N GLU A 187 17.01 21.23 9.12
CA GLU A 187 17.99 22.14 8.55
C GLU A 187 17.98 23.38 9.45
N GLU A 188 19.00 23.47 10.34
CA GLU A 188 19.38 24.69 11.04
C GLU A 188 20.11 25.64 10.06
#